data_9aaba712af47b7bc42658d149ac5a612
#
_entry.id   9aaba712af47b7bc42658d149ac5a612
#
_cell.length_a   1.000
_cell.length_b   1.000
_cell.length_c   1.000
_cell.angle_alpha   90.00
_cell.angle_beta   90.00
_cell.angle_gamma   90.00
#
_symmetry.space_group_name_H-M   'P 1'
#
loop_
_entity.id
_entity.type
_entity.pdbx_description
1 polymer ?
#
loop_
_entity_poly.entity_id
_entity_poly.type
_entity_poly.pdbx_seq_one_letter_code
_entity_poly.pdbx_strand_id
1 'polypeptide(L)'
;MSAVASVSWALIGMAGTAALGLRLLGADAAGALGPMTAAVVALGAGGSVSPAGDVSAFGLDGARTHTAIEITPLGVGLVGALFLSFFFLRSLRAAGAVVAPAELLARAGAVAGLYVAMLGGLAWVGHDIITIDGDSLGLDDLPGGGGGGGGVEIPGLGDVGDVGGLLPDRIGDLIEAEAAVGFTVDTVPTLLGGLVHVTAVLLIALLASRRTPLPRGCESVHRVVRPAVSALVTVALTAVAAGWAAAGYAAIGDDHPRRILGAALLGAPNGVWLGVPLGLFVPWEGRATGELVRVLPDPLDELLGTGTWEPVTLARLAELDGRVWLLGVAAALLMLSAGVLTAARTPVAPGEERSWTFAGRCAVRLGLATAVALPVSAWLTEVSVDASLSVLGVDAFGAGLDLRGPLATALLPGALWGAGAGAVG
;
A
#
# COMPACT_ATOMS: atom_id res chain seq x y z
N MET A 1 5.94 -28.35 -13.14
CA MET A 1 4.88 -27.58 -13.82
C MET A 1 4.05 -26.72 -12.89
N SER A 2 3.70 -27.17 -11.68
CA SER A 2 2.84 -26.40 -10.76
C SER A 2 3.43 -25.07 -10.25
N ALA A 3 4.74 -25.01 -9.96
CA ALA A 3 5.40 -23.78 -9.50
C ALA A 3 5.41 -22.71 -10.62
N VAL A 4 5.75 -23.11 -11.84
CA VAL A 4 5.72 -22.20 -13.00
C VAL A 4 4.33 -21.60 -13.20
N ALA A 5 3.28 -22.44 -13.21
CA ALA A 5 1.93 -21.95 -13.37
C ALA A 5 1.52 -20.98 -12.23
N SER A 6 1.86 -21.30 -10.97
CA SER A 6 1.53 -20.45 -9.83
C SER A 6 2.17 -19.07 -9.95
N VAL A 7 3.46 -19.01 -10.29
CA VAL A 7 4.22 -17.77 -10.38
C VAL A 7 3.83 -16.99 -11.64
N SER A 8 3.73 -17.65 -12.80
CA SER A 8 3.37 -16.95 -14.04
C SER A 8 2.00 -16.30 -13.96
N TRP A 9 0.96 -17.00 -13.48
CA TRP A 9 -0.36 -16.41 -13.34
C TRP A 9 -0.40 -15.30 -12.28
N ALA A 10 0.37 -15.44 -11.19
CA ALA A 10 0.46 -14.36 -10.20
C ALA A 10 1.05 -13.09 -10.80
N LEU A 11 2.20 -13.20 -11.48
CA LEU A 11 2.87 -12.04 -12.09
C LEU A 11 2.07 -11.45 -13.27
N ILE A 12 1.44 -12.29 -14.10
CA ILE A 12 0.53 -11.81 -15.16
C ILE A 12 -0.64 -11.06 -14.55
N GLY A 13 -1.23 -11.57 -13.48
CA GLY A 13 -2.32 -10.88 -12.76
C GLY A 13 -1.86 -9.55 -12.16
N MET A 14 -0.69 -9.51 -11.53
CA MET A 14 -0.08 -8.29 -11.00
C MET A 14 0.17 -7.27 -12.11
N ALA A 15 0.84 -7.69 -13.19
CA ALA A 15 1.16 -6.82 -14.32
C ALA A 15 -0.11 -6.30 -15.01
N GLY A 16 -1.11 -7.14 -15.22
CA GLY A 16 -2.39 -6.74 -15.79
C GLY A 16 -3.13 -5.71 -14.92
N THR A 17 -3.13 -5.91 -13.59
CA THR A 17 -3.74 -4.97 -12.63
C THR A 17 -2.98 -3.66 -12.60
N ALA A 18 -1.65 -3.69 -12.56
CA ALA A 18 -0.80 -2.51 -12.57
C ALA A 18 -0.96 -1.70 -13.87
N ALA A 19 -0.85 -2.36 -15.02
CA ALA A 19 -1.01 -1.70 -16.32
C ALA A 19 -2.40 -1.07 -16.51
N LEU A 20 -3.45 -1.79 -16.12
CA LEU A 20 -4.82 -1.27 -16.20
C LEU A 20 -5.02 -0.10 -15.24
N GLY A 21 -4.52 -0.19 -14.00
CA GLY A 21 -4.60 0.90 -13.02
C GLY A 21 -3.88 2.15 -13.51
N LEU A 22 -2.63 2.02 -13.98
CA LEU A 22 -1.84 3.11 -14.55
C LEU A 22 -2.52 3.78 -15.75
N ARG A 23 -3.07 2.96 -16.67
CA ARG A 23 -3.80 3.49 -17.82
C ARG A 23 -5.07 4.23 -17.44
N LEU A 24 -5.82 3.74 -16.45
CA LEU A 24 -7.01 4.42 -15.96
C LEU A 24 -6.69 5.74 -15.26
N LEU A 25 -5.51 5.83 -14.64
CA LEU A 25 -4.99 7.06 -14.05
C LEU A 25 -4.44 8.04 -15.10
N GLY A 26 -4.24 7.60 -16.36
CA GLY A 26 -3.68 8.43 -17.42
C GLY A 26 -2.16 8.51 -17.36
N ALA A 27 -1.47 7.61 -16.66
CA ALA A 27 -0.03 7.60 -16.51
C ALA A 27 0.71 7.32 -17.84
N ASP A 28 0.02 6.77 -18.84
CA ASP A 28 0.52 6.53 -20.20
C ASP A 28 0.78 7.82 -20.99
N ALA A 29 0.29 8.96 -20.52
CA ALA A 29 0.62 10.27 -21.10
C ALA A 29 1.99 10.78 -20.62
N ALA A 30 2.46 10.33 -19.45
CA ALA A 30 3.70 10.81 -18.83
C ALA A 30 4.92 9.92 -19.14
N GLY A 31 4.74 8.66 -19.55
CA GLY A 31 5.87 7.75 -19.82
C GLY A 31 5.46 6.37 -20.33
N ALA A 32 6.43 5.50 -20.53
CA ALA A 32 6.21 4.17 -21.07
C ALA A 32 5.54 3.25 -20.05
N LEU A 33 4.36 2.70 -20.39
CA LEU A 33 3.59 1.80 -19.51
C LEU A 33 4.36 0.56 -19.08
N GLY A 34 5.25 0.02 -19.91
CA GLY A 34 6.00 -1.21 -19.60
C GLY A 34 6.86 -1.09 -18.35
N PRO A 35 7.86 -0.19 -18.34
CA PRO A 35 8.69 0.06 -17.16
C PRO A 35 7.88 0.50 -15.93
N MET A 36 6.89 1.39 -16.09
CA MET A 36 6.02 1.79 -14.98
C MET A 36 5.24 0.62 -14.41
N THR A 37 4.73 -0.28 -15.26
CA THR A 37 4.08 -1.52 -14.81
C THR A 37 5.03 -2.40 -14.02
N ALA A 38 6.28 -2.55 -14.47
CA ALA A 38 7.29 -3.34 -13.77
C ALA A 38 7.60 -2.73 -12.39
N ALA A 39 7.71 -1.39 -12.29
CA ALA A 39 7.92 -0.69 -11.03
C ALA A 39 6.74 -0.88 -10.07
N VAL A 40 5.51 -0.74 -10.53
CA VAL A 40 4.30 -0.93 -9.71
C VAL A 40 4.14 -2.38 -9.26
N VAL A 41 4.54 -3.36 -10.08
CA VAL A 41 4.58 -4.79 -9.69
C VAL A 41 5.65 -5.02 -8.62
N ALA A 42 6.83 -4.43 -8.76
CA ALA A 42 7.90 -4.51 -7.77
C ALA A 42 7.45 -3.92 -6.42
N LEU A 43 6.86 -2.73 -6.42
CA LEU A 43 6.26 -2.10 -5.23
C LEU A 43 5.16 -2.97 -4.61
N GLY A 44 4.26 -3.53 -5.44
CA GLY A 44 3.18 -4.42 -4.99
C GLY A 44 3.68 -5.74 -4.40
N ALA A 45 4.93 -6.13 -4.70
CA ALA A 45 5.61 -7.26 -4.09
C ALA A 45 6.45 -6.86 -2.85
N GLY A 46 6.38 -5.61 -2.39
CA GLY A 46 7.15 -5.10 -1.25
C GLY A 46 8.56 -4.65 -1.60
N GLY A 47 8.84 -4.35 -2.86
CA GLY A 47 10.06 -3.72 -3.32
C GLY A 47 10.06 -2.21 -3.11
N SER A 48 11.12 -1.53 -3.55
CA SER A 48 11.23 -0.08 -3.56
C SER A 48 11.63 0.45 -4.93
N VAL A 49 11.29 1.71 -5.16
CA VAL A 49 11.62 2.44 -6.38
C VAL A 49 12.27 3.75 -5.97
N SER A 50 13.46 3.98 -6.48
CA SER A 50 14.19 5.23 -6.27
C SER A 50 14.03 6.12 -7.49
N PRO A 51 13.58 7.38 -7.31
CA PRO A 51 13.63 8.36 -8.37
C PRO A 51 15.08 8.64 -8.73
N ALA A 52 15.40 8.61 -10.01
CA ALA A 52 16.69 8.95 -10.56
C ALA A 52 16.53 10.31 -11.27
N GLY A 53 16.81 11.41 -10.59
CA GLY A 53 16.86 12.75 -11.19
C GLY A 53 18.27 13.30 -11.10
N ASP A 54 18.89 13.59 -12.24
CA ASP A 54 20.15 14.32 -12.29
C ASP A 54 19.82 15.81 -12.45
N VAL A 55 19.85 16.55 -11.35
CA VAL A 55 19.63 18.01 -11.35
C VAL A 55 20.79 18.79 -11.95
N SER A 56 21.86 18.12 -12.37
CA SER A 56 22.96 18.75 -13.12
C SER A 56 22.48 19.35 -14.47
N ALA A 57 21.36 18.82 -15.01
CA ALA A 57 20.69 19.37 -16.20
C ALA A 57 20.20 20.82 -16.00
N PHE A 58 19.97 21.26 -14.75
CA PHE A 58 19.60 22.62 -14.40
C PHE A 58 20.81 23.54 -14.10
N GLY A 59 22.03 23.08 -14.41
CA GLY A 59 23.27 23.87 -14.20
C GLY A 59 23.64 24.05 -12.72
N LEU A 60 23.08 23.26 -11.84
CA LEU A 60 23.40 23.26 -10.41
C LEU A 60 24.36 22.10 -10.10
N ASP A 61 25.63 22.26 -10.51
CA ASP A 61 26.69 21.32 -10.14
C ASP A 61 26.84 21.28 -8.63
N GLY A 62 26.54 20.10 -8.03
CA GLY A 62 26.58 19.89 -6.58
C GLY A 62 25.23 19.89 -5.85
N ALA A 63 24.12 20.10 -6.54
CA ALA A 63 22.78 19.90 -6.00
C ALA A 63 22.42 18.39 -6.05
N ARG A 64 21.87 17.89 -4.94
CA ARG A 64 21.33 16.54 -4.86
C ARG A 64 19.86 16.61 -4.50
N THR A 65 19.01 16.07 -5.36
CA THR A 65 17.63 15.81 -5.03
C THR A 65 17.52 14.41 -4.45
N HIS A 66 16.86 14.31 -3.31
CA HIS A 66 16.44 13.03 -2.76
C HIS A 66 14.92 13.04 -2.71
N THR A 67 14.32 12.15 -3.46
CA THR A 67 12.88 11.92 -3.39
C THR A 67 12.69 10.43 -3.13
N ALA A 68 12.01 10.08 -2.07
CA ALA A 68 11.64 8.71 -1.79
C ALA A 68 10.11 8.65 -1.67
N ILE A 69 9.49 7.74 -2.40
CA ILE A 69 8.07 7.48 -2.34
C ILE A 69 7.90 6.02 -1.94
N GLU A 70 7.46 5.80 -0.71
CA GLU A 70 7.19 4.47 -0.16
C GLU A 70 5.68 4.28 0.00
N ILE A 71 5.02 3.84 -1.06
CA ILE A 71 3.60 3.49 -1.08
C ILE A 71 3.48 2.11 -1.74
N THR A 72 3.06 1.11 -0.98
CA THR A 72 2.84 -0.23 -1.53
C THR A 72 1.45 -0.32 -2.17
N PRO A 73 1.32 -0.55 -3.50
CA PRO A 73 0.03 -0.74 -4.15
C PRO A 73 -0.54 -2.12 -3.81
N LEU A 74 -1.22 -2.23 -2.67
CA LEU A 74 -1.72 -3.51 -2.14
C LEU A 74 -2.76 -4.17 -3.06
N GLY A 75 -3.41 -3.42 -3.96
CA GLY A 75 -4.31 -3.98 -4.97
C GLY A 75 -3.58 -4.93 -5.93
N VAL A 76 -2.39 -4.55 -6.36
CA VAL A 76 -1.53 -5.37 -7.21
C VAL A 76 -1.02 -6.59 -6.45
N GLY A 77 -0.49 -6.38 -5.24
CA GLY A 77 -0.02 -7.46 -4.38
C GLY A 77 -1.12 -8.47 -4.03
N LEU A 78 -2.35 -8.01 -3.77
CA LEU A 78 -3.49 -8.86 -3.46
C LEU A 78 -3.87 -9.76 -4.64
N VAL A 79 -3.92 -9.22 -5.86
CA VAL A 79 -4.21 -10.02 -7.07
C VAL A 79 -3.14 -11.10 -7.26
N GLY A 80 -1.87 -10.74 -7.10
CA GLY A 80 -0.77 -11.71 -7.09
C GLY A 80 -0.93 -12.79 -6.02
N ALA A 81 -1.25 -12.38 -4.79
CA ALA A 81 -1.48 -13.29 -3.66
C ALA A 81 -2.64 -14.26 -3.90
N LEU A 82 -3.74 -13.79 -4.50
CA LEU A 82 -4.90 -14.63 -4.83
C LEU A 82 -4.53 -15.70 -5.87
N PHE A 83 -3.90 -15.32 -6.98
CA PHE A 83 -3.49 -16.28 -8.01
C PHE A 83 -2.44 -17.25 -7.46
N LEU A 84 -1.42 -16.75 -6.78
CA LEU A 84 -0.37 -17.57 -6.18
C LEU A 84 -0.96 -18.61 -5.22
N SER A 85 -1.82 -18.17 -4.31
CA SER A 85 -2.51 -19.03 -3.35
C SER A 85 -3.39 -20.07 -4.04
N PHE A 86 -4.18 -19.65 -5.02
CA PHE A 86 -5.10 -20.53 -5.74
C PHE A 86 -4.35 -21.68 -6.44
N PHE A 87 -3.35 -21.35 -7.25
CA PHE A 87 -2.61 -22.36 -8.02
C PHE A 87 -1.71 -23.23 -7.12
N PHE A 88 -1.08 -22.64 -6.10
CA PHE A 88 -0.29 -23.39 -5.13
C PHE A 88 -1.13 -24.40 -4.36
N LEU A 89 -2.25 -23.96 -3.77
CA LEU A 89 -3.15 -24.85 -3.03
C LEU A 89 -3.80 -25.91 -3.94
N ARG A 90 -4.10 -25.56 -5.19
CA ARG A 90 -4.57 -26.51 -6.19
C ARG A 90 -3.53 -27.60 -6.45
N SER A 91 -2.25 -27.21 -6.56
CA SER A 91 -1.15 -28.14 -6.78
C SER A 91 -0.95 -29.11 -5.60
N LEU A 92 -1.12 -28.63 -4.36
CA LEU A 92 -1.03 -29.47 -3.16
C LEU A 92 -2.20 -30.46 -3.07
N ARG A 93 -3.41 -30.02 -3.41
CA ARG A 93 -4.59 -30.91 -3.43
C ARG A 93 -4.49 -32.00 -4.47
N ALA A 94 -3.83 -31.73 -5.62
CA ALA A 94 -3.58 -32.72 -6.66
C ALA A 94 -2.51 -33.76 -6.28
N ALA A 95 -1.67 -33.49 -5.27
CA ALA A 95 -0.60 -34.37 -4.82
C ALA A 95 -1.08 -35.56 -3.96
N GLY A 96 -2.31 -35.54 -3.48
CA GLY A 96 -2.89 -36.62 -2.68
C GLY A 96 -3.28 -36.20 -1.27
N ALA A 97 -3.72 -37.19 -0.46
CA ALA A 97 -4.28 -36.95 0.86
C ALA A 97 -3.24 -36.62 1.97
N VAL A 98 -1.97 -36.97 1.75
CA VAL A 98 -0.87 -36.73 2.71
C VAL A 98 0.33 -36.18 1.95
N VAL A 99 0.81 -35.02 2.38
CA VAL A 99 2.03 -34.39 1.82
C VAL A 99 3.15 -34.53 2.84
N ALA A 100 4.32 -35.02 2.43
CA ALA A 100 5.47 -35.08 3.31
C ALA A 100 6.01 -33.66 3.59
N PRO A 101 6.58 -33.39 4.80
CA PRO A 101 7.14 -32.08 5.12
C PRO A 101 8.19 -31.62 4.10
N ALA A 102 9.07 -32.52 3.66
CA ALA A 102 10.10 -32.24 2.68
C ALA A 102 9.51 -31.88 1.31
N GLU A 103 8.42 -32.52 0.90
CA GLU A 103 7.74 -32.21 -0.35
C GLU A 103 7.05 -30.83 -0.29
N LEU A 104 6.40 -30.50 0.84
CA LEU A 104 5.81 -29.18 1.03
C LEU A 104 6.88 -28.09 0.95
N LEU A 105 8.01 -28.27 1.66
CA LEU A 105 9.12 -27.32 1.65
C LEU A 105 9.74 -27.19 0.25
N ALA A 106 9.94 -28.30 -0.45
CA ALA A 106 10.49 -28.29 -1.82
C ALA A 106 9.55 -27.51 -2.78
N ARG A 107 8.23 -27.73 -2.70
CA ARG A 107 7.25 -27.03 -3.54
C ARG A 107 7.15 -25.55 -3.18
N ALA A 108 7.11 -25.21 -1.89
CA ALA A 108 7.10 -23.83 -1.44
C ALA A 108 8.39 -23.11 -1.82
N GLY A 109 9.55 -23.75 -1.63
CA GLY A 109 10.85 -23.23 -2.02
C GLY A 109 10.98 -23.03 -3.53
N ALA A 110 10.46 -23.95 -4.34
CA ALA A 110 10.45 -23.81 -5.81
C ALA A 110 9.57 -22.62 -6.26
N VAL A 111 8.40 -22.42 -5.64
CA VAL A 111 7.54 -21.25 -5.91
C VAL A 111 8.23 -19.97 -5.49
N ALA A 112 8.79 -19.93 -4.28
CA ALA A 112 9.48 -18.75 -3.76
C ALA A 112 10.71 -18.38 -4.60
N GLY A 113 11.57 -19.37 -4.90
CA GLY A 113 12.76 -19.15 -5.73
C GLY A 113 12.43 -18.65 -7.13
N LEU A 114 11.42 -19.24 -7.78
CA LEU A 114 10.99 -18.79 -9.11
C LEU A 114 10.35 -17.40 -9.06
N TYR A 115 9.55 -17.11 -8.04
CA TYR A 115 8.93 -15.80 -7.87
C TYR A 115 9.98 -14.69 -7.71
N VAL A 116 10.97 -14.91 -6.85
CA VAL A 116 12.08 -13.96 -6.62
C VAL A 116 12.94 -13.81 -7.88
N ALA A 117 13.24 -14.89 -8.60
CA ALA A 117 13.99 -14.82 -9.85
C ALA A 117 13.26 -14.01 -10.93
N MET A 118 11.94 -14.18 -11.05
CA MET A 118 11.11 -13.41 -12.00
C MET A 118 11.01 -11.93 -11.60
N LEU A 119 10.93 -11.62 -10.29
CA LEU A 119 11.00 -10.25 -9.81
C LEU A 119 12.36 -9.59 -10.10
N GLY A 120 13.45 -10.35 -10.02
CA GLY A 120 14.77 -9.86 -10.43
C GLY A 120 14.80 -9.44 -11.90
N GLY A 121 14.16 -10.21 -12.76
CA GLY A 121 13.98 -9.86 -14.18
C GLY A 121 13.14 -8.59 -14.37
N LEU A 122 12.07 -8.43 -13.58
CA LEU A 122 11.24 -7.23 -13.60
C LEU A 122 11.99 -5.98 -13.07
N ALA A 123 12.79 -6.14 -12.02
CA ALA A 123 13.60 -5.06 -11.47
C ALA A 123 14.64 -4.57 -12.51
N TRP A 124 15.19 -5.49 -13.30
CA TRP A 124 16.12 -5.11 -14.39
C TRP A 124 15.43 -4.33 -15.52
N VAL A 125 14.15 -4.58 -15.81
CA VAL A 125 13.36 -3.85 -16.82
C VAL A 125 12.72 -2.58 -16.27
N GLY A 126 12.55 -2.49 -14.96
CA GLY A 126 11.84 -1.42 -14.25
C GLY A 126 12.69 -0.15 -14.07
N HIS A 127 13.19 0.43 -15.17
CA HIS A 127 13.84 1.75 -15.20
C HIS A 127 13.35 2.51 -16.41
N ASP A 128 13.03 3.79 -16.21
CA ASP A 128 12.62 4.69 -17.29
C ASP A 128 12.80 6.16 -16.87
N ILE A 129 12.64 7.04 -17.82
CA ILE A 129 12.63 8.49 -17.62
C ILE A 129 11.22 8.97 -17.93
N ILE A 130 10.56 9.58 -16.94
CA ILE A 130 9.26 10.21 -17.11
C ILE A 130 9.52 11.67 -17.44
N THR A 131 9.09 12.12 -18.60
CA THR A 131 9.08 13.55 -18.96
C THR A 131 7.78 14.17 -18.44
N ILE A 132 7.90 15.15 -17.57
CA ILE A 132 6.77 15.95 -17.09
C ILE A 132 6.84 17.28 -17.81
N ASP A 133 5.87 17.57 -18.67
CA ASP A 133 5.76 18.87 -19.32
C ASP A 133 5.55 19.95 -18.25
N GLY A 134 6.34 21.03 -18.30
CA GLY A 134 6.28 22.15 -17.36
C GLY A 134 4.89 22.80 -17.27
N ASP A 135 4.14 22.79 -18.36
CA ASP A 135 2.75 23.27 -18.45
C ASP A 135 1.82 22.49 -17.51
N SER A 136 2.07 21.19 -17.28
CA SER A 136 1.28 20.35 -16.39
C SER A 136 1.51 20.64 -14.91
N LEU A 137 2.57 21.36 -14.56
CA LEU A 137 2.92 21.77 -13.20
C LEU A 137 2.31 23.12 -12.80
N GLY A 138 1.55 23.77 -13.70
CA GLY A 138 0.94 25.08 -13.44
C GLY A 138 1.95 26.20 -13.24
N LEU A 139 3.17 26.06 -13.80
CA LEU A 139 4.21 27.10 -13.73
C LEU A 139 3.84 28.36 -14.50
N ASP A 140 2.86 28.26 -15.41
CA ASP A 140 2.31 29.39 -16.18
C ASP A 140 1.50 30.35 -15.31
N ASP A 141 0.99 29.90 -14.16
CA ASP A 141 0.22 30.70 -13.21
C ASP A 141 1.09 31.43 -12.19
N LEU A 142 2.42 31.28 -12.25
CA LEU A 142 3.32 32.02 -11.40
C LEU A 142 3.36 33.50 -11.83
N PRO A 143 3.19 34.46 -10.89
CA PRO A 143 3.28 35.88 -11.20
C PRO A 143 4.70 36.23 -11.72
N GLY A 144 4.87 36.30 -13.02
CA GLY A 144 6.16 36.55 -13.70
C GLY A 144 6.33 35.86 -15.03
N GLY A 145 5.49 34.90 -15.43
CA GLY A 145 5.59 34.10 -16.67
C GLY A 145 4.99 34.74 -17.93
N GLY A 146 4.37 35.90 -17.85
CA GLY A 146 3.82 36.60 -19.01
C GLY A 146 4.75 37.71 -19.49
N GLY A 147 5.27 37.62 -20.71
CA GLY A 147 6.16 38.59 -21.33
C GLY A 147 5.68 40.04 -21.28
N GLY A 148 6.14 40.78 -20.31
CA GLY A 148 5.92 42.19 -20.15
C GLY A 148 6.79 42.70 -19.02
N GLY A 149 7.81 43.51 -19.34
CA GLY A 149 8.80 44.04 -18.40
C GLY A 149 8.18 44.73 -17.17
N GLY A 150 8.22 44.04 -16.06
CA GLY A 150 7.88 44.56 -14.77
C GLY A 150 8.79 43.91 -13.73
N GLY A 151 9.60 44.74 -13.03
CA GLY A 151 10.52 44.28 -12.00
C GLY A 151 9.80 43.50 -10.87
N VAL A 152 10.39 42.45 -10.40
CA VAL A 152 9.91 41.68 -9.25
C VAL A 152 10.21 42.46 -7.97
N GLU A 153 9.19 43.03 -7.38
CA GLU A 153 9.27 43.73 -6.10
C GLU A 153 9.20 42.68 -4.97
N ILE A 154 10.37 42.41 -4.37
CA ILE A 154 10.44 41.49 -3.22
C ILE A 154 10.09 42.29 -1.95
N PRO A 155 8.97 42.02 -1.24
CA PRO A 155 8.60 42.72 -0.03
C PRO A 155 9.71 42.57 1.03
N GLY A 156 10.42 43.68 1.32
CA GLY A 156 11.43 43.74 2.37
C GLY A 156 12.87 43.95 1.96
N LEU A 157 13.24 43.95 0.63
CA LEU A 157 14.61 44.11 0.19
C LEU A 157 14.86 45.36 -0.72
N GLY A 158 13.87 46.21 -0.94
CA GLY A 158 14.03 47.41 -1.77
C GLY A 158 14.32 47.04 -3.25
N ASP A 159 14.16 48.03 -4.12
CA ASP A 159 14.43 47.95 -5.54
C ASP A 159 15.90 47.51 -5.79
N VAL A 160 16.09 46.23 -6.14
CA VAL A 160 17.38 45.69 -6.56
C VAL A 160 17.49 46.01 -8.06
N GLY A 161 17.96 47.21 -8.34
CA GLY A 161 18.17 47.67 -9.67
C GLY A 161 19.05 46.71 -10.49
N ASP A 162 18.59 46.43 -11.70
CA ASP A 162 19.37 45.95 -12.86
C ASP A 162 20.11 44.60 -12.72
N VAL A 163 19.51 43.61 -12.11
CA VAL A 163 19.92 42.20 -12.28
C VAL A 163 19.17 41.57 -13.48
N GLY A 164 18.32 42.35 -14.16
CA GLY A 164 17.50 41.90 -15.29
C GLY A 164 18.28 41.51 -16.56
N GLY A 165 19.59 41.72 -16.61
CA GLY A 165 20.43 41.31 -17.74
C GLY A 165 20.97 39.86 -17.67
N LEU A 166 20.72 39.12 -16.57
CA LEU A 166 21.26 37.77 -16.41
C LEU A 166 20.17 36.69 -16.30
N LEU A 167 18.88 37.06 -16.27
CA LEU A 167 17.79 36.11 -15.99
C LEU A 167 16.73 35.88 -17.08
N PRO A 168 16.54 36.75 -18.13
CA PRO A 168 15.40 36.60 -19.05
C PRO A 168 15.45 35.34 -19.90
N ASP A 169 16.61 34.96 -20.42
CA ASP A 169 16.72 33.83 -21.35
C ASP A 169 16.68 32.48 -20.62
N ARG A 170 17.13 32.43 -19.36
CA ARG A 170 17.16 31.17 -18.56
C ARG A 170 15.82 30.81 -17.90
N ILE A 171 14.94 31.78 -17.66
CA ILE A 171 13.59 31.46 -17.10
C ILE A 171 12.71 30.90 -18.23
N GLY A 172 12.85 31.43 -19.47
CA GLY A 172 12.20 30.82 -20.63
C GLY A 172 12.70 29.40 -20.89
N ASP A 173 14.00 29.18 -20.81
CA ASP A 173 14.64 27.88 -20.97
C ASP A 173 14.23 26.90 -19.81
N LEU A 174 13.94 27.43 -18.61
CA LEU A 174 13.46 26.63 -17.49
C LEU A 174 11.97 26.27 -17.61
N ILE A 175 11.16 27.09 -18.26
CA ILE A 175 9.74 26.82 -18.55
C ILE A 175 9.64 25.81 -19.70
N GLU A 176 10.53 25.88 -20.69
CA GLU A 176 10.66 24.89 -21.77
C GLU A 176 11.46 23.64 -21.37
N ALA A 177 12.16 23.68 -20.24
CA ALA A 177 12.86 22.51 -19.74
C ALA A 177 11.84 21.43 -19.29
N GLU A 178 11.70 20.41 -20.11
CA GLU A 178 11.02 19.17 -19.72
C GLU A 178 11.70 18.60 -18.46
N ALA A 179 11.01 18.61 -17.34
CA ALA A 179 11.52 17.99 -16.12
C ALA A 179 11.54 16.47 -16.30
N ALA A 180 12.68 15.94 -16.71
CA ALA A 180 12.87 14.50 -16.83
C ALA A 180 13.14 13.90 -15.47
N VAL A 181 12.17 13.22 -14.89
CA VAL A 181 12.32 12.44 -13.65
C VAL A 181 12.46 10.98 -14.02
N GLY A 182 13.66 10.44 -13.88
CA GLY A 182 13.89 9.01 -14.01
C GLY A 182 13.42 8.24 -12.77
N PHE A 183 13.12 6.97 -12.92
CA PHE A 183 12.92 6.05 -11.81
C PHE A 183 13.66 4.74 -12.07
N THR A 184 14.10 4.10 -11.00
CA THR A 184 14.78 2.80 -11.05
C THR A 184 14.25 1.92 -9.94
N VAL A 185 13.92 0.68 -10.27
CA VAL A 185 13.54 -0.33 -9.27
C VAL A 185 14.78 -0.83 -8.55
N ASP A 186 14.79 -0.69 -7.23
CA ASP A 186 15.90 -1.14 -6.40
C ASP A 186 15.91 -2.66 -6.31
N THR A 187 16.95 -3.28 -6.85
CA THR A 187 17.01 -4.74 -6.99
C THR A 187 16.99 -5.46 -5.63
N VAL A 188 17.86 -5.07 -4.69
CA VAL A 188 17.99 -5.78 -3.40
C VAL A 188 16.72 -5.69 -2.55
N PRO A 189 16.14 -4.50 -2.30
CA PRO A 189 14.86 -4.38 -1.61
C PRO A 189 13.74 -5.16 -2.30
N THR A 190 13.67 -5.15 -3.63
CA THR A 190 12.65 -5.86 -4.41
C THR A 190 12.76 -7.38 -4.27
N LEU A 191 13.97 -7.94 -4.27
CA LEU A 191 14.17 -9.38 -4.07
C LEU A 191 13.82 -9.80 -2.63
N LEU A 192 14.23 -9.01 -1.63
CA LEU A 192 13.92 -9.28 -0.22
C LEU A 192 12.42 -9.11 0.08
N GLY A 193 11.82 -8.03 -0.38
CA GLY A 193 10.38 -7.79 -0.25
C GLY A 193 9.57 -8.88 -0.94
N GLY A 194 9.96 -9.26 -2.16
CA GLY A 194 9.34 -10.36 -2.90
C GLY A 194 9.44 -11.71 -2.17
N LEU A 195 10.59 -12.01 -1.53
CA LEU A 195 10.75 -13.21 -0.72
C LEU A 195 9.82 -13.20 0.50
N VAL A 196 9.75 -12.07 1.20
CA VAL A 196 8.84 -11.90 2.34
C VAL A 196 7.39 -12.01 1.88
N HIS A 197 7.02 -11.32 0.80
CA HIS A 197 5.68 -11.36 0.23
C HIS A 197 5.24 -12.78 -0.13
N VAL A 198 6.02 -13.50 -0.95
CA VAL A 198 5.65 -14.87 -1.36
C VAL A 198 5.58 -15.82 -0.17
N THR A 199 6.50 -15.70 0.79
CA THR A 199 6.52 -16.55 1.99
C THR A 199 5.30 -16.29 2.86
N ALA A 200 4.96 -15.03 3.10
CA ALA A 200 3.76 -14.63 3.84
C ALA A 200 2.48 -15.11 3.16
N VAL A 201 2.36 -14.92 1.84
CA VAL A 201 1.21 -15.38 1.06
C VAL A 201 1.04 -16.89 1.13
N LEU A 202 2.12 -17.66 0.94
CA LEU A 202 2.06 -19.14 1.03
C LEU A 202 1.70 -19.61 2.45
N LEU A 203 2.25 -18.97 3.49
CA LEU A 203 1.94 -19.26 4.87
C LEU A 203 0.46 -18.98 5.19
N ILE A 204 -0.03 -17.78 4.85
CA ILE A 204 -1.44 -17.40 5.06
C ILE A 204 -2.36 -18.35 4.27
N ALA A 205 -2.02 -18.67 3.03
CA ALA A 205 -2.79 -19.60 2.20
C ALA A 205 -2.89 -20.99 2.84
N LEU A 206 -1.80 -21.52 3.37
CA LEU A 206 -1.77 -22.82 4.07
C LEU A 206 -2.59 -22.77 5.36
N LEU A 207 -2.46 -21.72 6.15
CA LEU A 207 -3.18 -21.53 7.40
C LEU A 207 -4.68 -21.26 7.17
N ALA A 208 -5.05 -20.54 6.12
CA ALA A 208 -6.45 -20.26 5.78
C ALA A 208 -7.14 -21.43 5.07
N SER A 209 -6.40 -22.29 4.37
CA SER A 209 -6.98 -23.36 3.57
C SER A 209 -7.56 -24.48 4.42
N ARG A 210 -8.86 -24.71 4.31
CA ARG A 210 -9.60 -25.75 5.05
C ARG A 210 -9.51 -27.16 4.43
N ARG A 211 -9.12 -27.25 3.16
CA ARG A 211 -9.17 -28.49 2.36
C ARG A 211 -7.79 -29.02 1.96
N THR A 212 -6.72 -28.30 2.27
CA THR A 212 -5.37 -28.71 1.87
C THR A 212 -4.77 -29.63 2.92
N PRO A 213 -4.23 -30.79 2.52
CA PRO A 213 -3.53 -31.68 3.43
C PRO A 213 -2.28 -31.00 3.97
N LEU A 214 -2.03 -31.16 5.26
CA LEU A 214 -0.81 -30.73 5.91
C LEU A 214 0.01 -31.95 6.36
N PRO A 215 1.34 -31.75 6.54
CA PRO A 215 2.20 -32.80 7.08
C PRO A 215 1.75 -33.28 8.45
N ARG A 216 2.03 -34.56 8.73
CA ARG A 216 1.82 -35.13 10.06
C ARG A 216 2.61 -34.32 11.08
N GLY A 217 1.98 -33.93 12.21
CA GLY A 217 2.56 -33.06 13.25
C GLY A 217 2.07 -31.60 13.19
N CYS A 218 1.54 -31.11 12.07
CA CYS A 218 0.93 -29.78 11.97
C CYS A 218 -0.59 -29.79 12.26
N GLU A 219 -1.17 -30.93 12.62
CA GLU A 219 -2.61 -31.06 12.82
C GLU A 219 -3.15 -30.23 13.99
N SER A 220 -2.38 -30.09 15.08
CA SER A 220 -2.75 -29.28 16.23
C SER A 220 -2.77 -27.79 15.90
N VAL A 221 -1.75 -27.28 15.21
CA VAL A 221 -1.68 -25.90 14.72
C VAL A 221 -2.87 -25.63 13.80
N HIS A 222 -3.17 -26.57 12.95
CA HIS A 222 -4.27 -26.50 11.99
C HIS A 222 -5.65 -26.44 12.66
N ARG A 223 -5.88 -27.20 13.75
CA ARG A 223 -7.14 -27.17 14.48
C ARG A 223 -7.32 -25.88 15.30
N VAL A 224 -6.22 -25.29 15.77
CA VAL A 224 -6.27 -24.10 16.62
C VAL A 224 -6.29 -22.82 15.78
N VAL A 225 -5.43 -22.72 14.77
CA VAL A 225 -5.16 -21.46 14.03
C VAL A 225 -6.11 -21.30 12.84
N ARG A 226 -6.41 -22.37 12.12
CA ARG A 226 -7.22 -22.34 10.89
C ARG A 226 -8.59 -21.65 11.01
N PRO A 227 -9.41 -21.90 12.02
CA PRO A 227 -10.72 -21.26 12.12
C PRO A 227 -10.62 -19.74 12.09
N ALA A 228 -9.73 -19.17 12.92
CA ALA A 228 -9.55 -17.73 13.03
C ALA A 228 -8.89 -17.13 11.78
N VAL A 229 -7.79 -17.70 11.30
CA VAL A 229 -7.10 -17.16 10.11
C VAL A 229 -8.00 -17.23 8.87
N SER A 230 -8.72 -18.34 8.66
CA SER A 230 -9.65 -18.44 7.54
C SER A 230 -10.82 -17.45 7.65
N ALA A 231 -11.29 -17.17 8.86
CA ALA A 231 -12.33 -16.18 9.11
C ALA A 231 -11.84 -14.76 8.77
N LEU A 232 -10.67 -14.39 9.29
CA LEU A 232 -10.05 -13.09 9.02
C LEU A 232 -9.79 -12.88 7.53
N VAL A 233 -9.20 -13.87 6.84
CA VAL A 233 -8.98 -13.78 5.38
C VAL A 233 -10.29 -13.60 4.63
N THR A 234 -11.35 -14.34 5.01
CA THR A 234 -12.67 -14.18 4.37
C THR A 234 -13.22 -12.77 4.58
N VAL A 235 -13.17 -12.27 5.81
CA VAL A 235 -13.66 -10.93 6.17
C VAL A 235 -12.83 -9.84 5.49
N ALA A 236 -11.50 -9.98 5.47
CA ALA A 236 -10.61 -9.04 4.79
C ALA A 236 -10.91 -8.95 3.28
N LEU A 237 -11.08 -10.09 2.60
CA LEU A 237 -11.45 -10.11 1.18
C LEU A 237 -12.85 -9.51 0.94
N THR A 238 -13.79 -9.74 1.83
CA THR A 238 -15.13 -9.13 1.76
C THR A 238 -15.05 -7.62 1.95
N ALA A 239 -14.23 -7.14 2.88
CA ALA A 239 -14.01 -5.71 3.11
C ALA A 239 -13.39 -5.03 1.87
N VAL A 240 -12.39 -5.67 1.24
CA VAL A 240 -11.80 -5.16 -0.01
C VAL A 240 -12.82 -5.14 -1.14
N ALA A 241 -13.63 -6.19 -1.28
CA ALA A 241 -14.69 -6.23 -2.29
C ALA A 241 -15.72 -5.11 -2.05
N ALA A 242 -16.07 -4.82 -0.80
CA ALA A 242 -16.90 -3.68 -0.42
C ALA A 242 -16.24 -2.33 -0.75
N GLY A 243 -14.92 -2.21 -0.53
CA GLY A 243 -14.13 -1.03 -0.91
C GLY A 243 -14.15 -0.79 -2.42
N TRP A 244 -13.97 -1.82 -3.23
CA TRP A 244 -14.11 -1.70 -4.68
C TRP A 244 -15.52 -1.33 -5.12
N ALA A 245 -16.55 -1.91 -4.48
CA ALA A 245 -17.94 -1.56 -4.76
C ALA A 245 -18.24 -0.10 -4.40
N ALA A 246 -17.73 0.39 -3.27
CA ALA A 246 -17.86 1.79 -2.86
C ALA A 246 -17.17 2.74 -3.85
N ALA A 247 -15.95 2.40 -4.31
CA ALA A 247 -15.25 3.17 -5.34
C ALA A 247 -16.01 3.17 -6.68
N GLY A 248 -16.56 2.02 -7.07
CA GLY A 248 -17.43 1.92 -8.25
C GLY A 248 -18.68 2.80 -8.14
N TYR A 249 -19.29 2.85 -6.96
CA TYR A 249 -20.43 3.76 -6.70
C TYR A 249 -19.99 5.23 -6.76
N ALA A 250 -18.86 5.58 -6.14
CA ALA A 250 -18.32 6.94 -6.17
C ALA A 250 -17.97 7.41 -7.60
N ALA A 251 -17.56 6.48 -8.47
CA ALA A 251 -17.28 6.79 -9.87
C ALA A 251 -18.54 7.12 -10.70
N ILE A 252 -19.74 6.77 -10.19
CA ILE A 252 -21.00 7.09 -10.87
C ILE A 252 -21.34 8.55 -10.60
N GLY A 253 -21.32 9.37 -11.64
CA GLY A 253 -21.65 10.80 -11.54
C GLY A 253 -20.47 11.71 -11.20
N ASP A 254 -19.25 11.16 -11.11
CA ASP A 254 -18.03 11.95 -11.01
C ASP A 254 -17.51 12.36 -12.39
N ASP A 255 -16.84 13.50 -12.47
CA ASP A 255 -16.28 14.02 -13.72
C ASP A 255 -15.07 13.18 -14.22
N HIS A 256 -14.41 12.45 -13.31
CA HIS A 256 -13.22 11.66 -13.59
C HIS A 256 -13.34 10.17 -13.17
N PRO A 257 -14.36 9.43 -13.63
CA PRO A 257 -14.63 8.06 -13.16
C PRO A 257 -13.46 7.10 -13.39
N ARG A 258 -12.69 7.29 -14.45
CA ARG A 258 -11.51 6.46 -14.76
C ARG A 258 -10.43 6.60 -13.71
N ARG A 259 -10.16 7.81 -13.21
CA ARG A 259 -9.17 8.05 -12.17
C ARG A 259 -9.57 7.38 -10.85
N ILE A 260 -10.85 7.47 -10.47
CA ILE A 260 -11.38 6.79 -9.28
C ILE A 260 -11.21 5.27 -9.40
N LEU A 261 -11.58 4.69 -10.54
CA LEU A 261 -11.44 3.24 -10.75
C LEU A 261 -9.99 2.79 -10.81
N GLY A 262 -9.09 3.58 -11.41
CA GLY A 262 -7.66 3.31 -11.44
C GLY A 262 -7.04 3.34 -10.04
N ALA A 263 -7.33 4.39 -9.27
CA ALA A 263 -6.89 4.52 -7.89
C ALA A 263 -7.44 3.38 -7.01
N ALA A 264 -8.71 3.01 -7.18
CA ALA A 264 -9.31 1.90 -6.45
C ALA A 264 -8.68 0.55 -6.80
N LEU A 265 -8.36 0.32 -8.07
CA LEU A 265 -7.75 -0.92 -8.52
C LEU A 265 -6.37 -1.14 -7.86
N LEU A 266 -5.59 -0.08 -7.74
CA LEU A 266 -4.26 -0.12 -7.12
C LEU A 266 -4.32 -0.05 -5.59
N GLY A 267 -5.21 0.79 -5.02
CA GLY A 267 -5.16 1.22 -3.63
C GLY A 267 -6.40 0.93 -2.77
N ALA A 268 -7.50 0.35 -3.28
CA ALA A 268 -8.64 0.06 -2.41
C ALA A 268 -8.29 -0.86 -1.21
N PRO A 269 -7.43 -1.88 -1.34
CA PRO A 269 -6.97 -2.62 -0.18
C PRO A 269 -6.19 -1.75 0.82
N ASN A 270 -5.41 -0.77 0.36
CA ASN A 270 -4.73 0.19 1.25
C ASN A 270 -5.75 0.96 2.09
N GLY A 271 -6.79 1.51 1.45
CA GLY A 271 -7.87 2.20 2.15
C GLY A 271 -8.59 1.32 3.17
N VAL A 272 -8.83 0.05 2.85
CA VAL A 272 -9.45 -0.92 3.77
C VAL A 272 -8.53 -1.26 4.94
N TRP A 273 -7.23 -1.54 4.67
CA TRP A 273 -6.25 -1.89 5.71
C TRP A 273 -5.91 -0.69 6.61
N LEU A 274 -6.05 0.53 6.12
CA LEU A 274 -5.94 1.75 6.93
C LEU A 274 -7.25 2.00 7.70
N GLY A 275 -8.38 1.89 7.02
CA GLY A 275 -9.69 2.23 7.59
C GLY A 275 -10.16 1.25 8.66
N VAL A 276 -9.89 -0.06 8.53
CA VAL A 276 -10.34 -1.05 9.54
C VAL A 276 -9.67 -0.82 10.90
N PRO A 277 -8.34 -0.70 11.02
CA PRO A 277 -7.71 -0.37 12.30
C PRO A 277 -8.23 0.95 12.88
N LEU A 278 -8.34 1.99 12.05
CA LEU A 278 -8.86 3.30 12.48
C LEU A 278 -10.30 3.19 13.02
N GLY A 279 -11.18 2.44 12.33
CA GLY A 279 -12.52 2.13 12.77
C GLY A 279 -12.59 1.29 14.06
N LEU A 280 -11.54 0.54 14.36
CA LEU A 280 -11.35 -0.21 15.61
C LEU A 280 -10.63 0.61 16.70
N PHE A 281 -10.56 1.93 16.53
CA PHE A 281 -9.95 2.90 17.44
C PHE A 281 -8.43 2.74 17.62
N VAL A 282 -7.73 2.21 16.63
CA VAL A 282 -6.27 2.26 16.56
C VAL A 282 -5.88 3.63 16.04
N PRO A 283 -5.16 4.47 16.81
CA PRO A 283 -4.72 5.77 16.33
C PRO A 283 -3.62 5.60 15.30
N TRP A 284 -3.59 6.48 14.31
CA TRP A 284 -2.47 6.66 13.40
C TRP A 284 -1.70 7.90 13.76
N GLU A 285 -0.46 7.99 13.35
CA GLU A 285 0.36 9.17 13.49
C GLU A 285 0.69 9.71 12.10
N GLY A 286 0.36 10.96 11.87
CA GLY A 286 0.60 11.62 10.59
C GLY A 286 1.38 12.91 10.78
N ARG A 287 2.16 13.28 9.77
CA ARG A 287 2.92 14.52 9.72
C ARG A 287 3.10 14.94 8.27
N ALA A 288 2.84 16.20 7.97
CA ALA A 288 3.25 16.83 6.73
C ALA A 288 4.19 18.00 7.01
N THR A 289 5.20 18.17 6.20
CA THR A 289 6.23 19.21 6.35
C THR A 289 6.53 19.90 5.02
N GLY A 290 7.00 21.14 5.10
CA GLY A 290 7.42 21.92 3.93
C GLY A 290 6.28 22.33 3.01
N GLU A 291 6.55 22.50 1.73
CA GLU A 291 5.57 22.96 0.75
C GLU A 291 4.45 21.97 0.47
N LEU A 292 4.64 20.67 0.80
CA LEU A 292 3.58 19.66 0.67
C LEU A 292 2.34 20.01 1.50
N VAL A 293 2.50 20.71 2.63
CA VAL A 293 1.36 21.16 3.46
C VAL A 293 0.40 22.04 2.66
N ARG A 294 0.92 22.88 1.76
CA ARG A 294 0.10 23.81 0.96
C ARG A 294 -0.64 23.13 -0.20
N VAL A 295 -0.20 21.96 -0.59
CA VAL A 295 -0.77 21.19 -1.71
C VAL A 295 -1.72 20.10 -1.21
N LEU A 296 -1.76 19.86 0.11
CA LEU A 296 -2.70 18.92 0.69
C LEU A 296 -4.14 19.42 0.48
N PRO A 297 -5.03 18.57 -0.03
CA PRO A 297 -6.44 18.94 -0.13
C PRO A 297 -7.08 19.02 1.26
N ASP A 298 -8.03 19.97 1.42
CA ASP A 298 -8.91 19.99 2.59
C ASP A 298 -9.60 18.63 2.79
N PRO A 299 -9.63 18.08 3.99
CA PRO A 299 -9.20 18.59 5.30
C PRO A 299 -7.83 18.04 5.78
N LEU A 300 -7.00 17.46 4.90
CA LEU A 300 -5.73 16.83 5.29
C LEU A 300 -4.69 17.87 5.75
N ASP A 301 -4.74 19.07 5.24
CA ASP A 301 -3.91 20.20 5.69
C ASP A 301 -4.15 20.55 7.15
N GLU A 302 -5.42 20.58 7.61
CA GLU A 302 -5.79 20.81 9.01
C GLU A 302 -5.33 19.65 9.92
N LEU A 303 -5.32 18.42 9.38
CA LEU A 303 -4.98 17.23 10.15
C LEU A 303 -3.48 17.03 10.30
N LEU A 304 -2.68 17.37 9.29
CA LEU A 304 -1.27 16.98 9.18
C LEU A 304 -0.33 18.19 9.08
N GLY A 305 -0.86 19.39 8.82
CA GLY A 305 -0.09 20.58 8.45
C GLY A 305 0.67 21.27 9.58
N THR A 306 0.63 20.75 10.81
CA THR A 306 1.33 21.36 11.96
C THR A 306 2.85 21.14 11.93
N GLY A 307 3.37 20.30 11.05
CA GLY A 307 4.78 19.91 10.98
C GLY A 307 5.23 18.99 12.12
N THR A 308 4.35 18.69 13.06
CA THR A 308 4.58 17.75 14.16
C THR A 308 3.80 16.46 13.96
N TRP A 309 4.18 15.41 14.68
CA TRP A 309 3.40 14.17 14.68
C TRP A 309 2.06 14.35 15.35
N GLU A 310 1.00 14.23 14.58
CA GLU A 310 -0.38 14.40 15.04
C GLU A 310 -1.12 13.08 15.04
N PRO A 311 -1.89 12.78 16.11
CA PRO A 311 -2.69 11.57 16.15
C PRO A 311 -3.92 11.72 15.23
N VAL A 312 -3.99 10.87 14.21
CA VAL A 312 -5.18 10.73 13.35
C VAL A 312 -6.07 9.66 13.98
N THR A 313 -7.16 10.08 14.58
CA THR A 313 -8.12 9.21 15.26
C THR A 313 -9.49 9.27 14.59
N LEU A 314 -10.30 8.22 14.79
CA LEU A 314 -11.69 8.22 14.31
C LEU A 314 -12.49 9.42 14.84
N ALA A 315 -12.27 9.82 16.10
CA ALA A 315 -12.95 10.95 16.69
C ALA A 315 -12.59 12.27 16.02
N ARG A 316 -11.29 12.52 15.79
CA ARG A 316 -10.81 13.74 15.13
C ARG A 316 -11.30 13.83 13.67
N LEU A 317 -11.32 12.72 12.96
CA LEU A 317 -11.90 12.67 11.60
C LEU A 317 -13.43 12.91 11.63
N ALA A 318 -14.12 12.45 12.66
CA ALA A 318 -15.55 12.64 12.81
C ALA A 318 -15.94 14.08 13.16
N GLU A 319 -15.01 14.89 13.69
CA GLU A 319 -15.19 16.35 13.87
C GLU A 319 -15.27 17.07 12.51
N LEU A 320 -14.57 16.55 11.49
CA LEU A 320 -14.60 17.09 10.12
C LEU A 320 -15.84 16.61 9.36
N ASP A 321 -16.17 15.32 9.43
CA ASP A 321 -17.40 14.75 8.88
C ASP A 321 -17.96 13.68 9.82
N GLY A 322 -19.13 13.95 10.39
CA GLY A 322 -19.81 13.00 11.29
C GLY A 322 -20.12 11.64 10.67
N ARG A 323 -20.13 11.51 9.33
CA ARG A 323 -20.31 10.22 8.63
C ARG A 323 -19.16 9.26 8.85
N VAL A 324 -18.00 9.76 9.27
CA VAL A 324 -16.82 8.93 9.56
C VAL A 324 -17.09 7.91 10.67
N TRP A 325 -18.06 8.15 11.58
CA TRP A 325 -18.51 7.15 12.55
C TRP A 325 -19.04 5.86 11.93
N LEU A 326 -19.52 5.91 10.68
CA LEU A 326 -19.94 4.71 9.95
C LEU A 326 -18.77 3.75 9.71
N LEU A 327 -17.54 4.25 9.64
CA LEU A 327 -16.33 3.41 9.56
C LEU A 327 -16.16 2.55 10.81
N GLY A 328 -16.38 3.12 12.00
CA GLY A 328 -16.37 2.36 13.27
C GLY A 328 -17.44 1.27 13.30
N VAL A 329 -18.65 1.60 12.85
CA VAL A 329 -19.76 0.62 12.76
C VAL A 329 -19.41 -0.49 11.77
N ALA A 330 -18.89 -0.15 10.59
CA ALA A 330 -18.49 -1.12 9.58
C ALA A 330 -17.36 -2.04 10.09
N ALA A 331 -16.34 -1.49 10.74
CA ALA A 331 -15.24 -2.25 11.32
C ALA A 331 -15.73 -3.21 12.43
N ALA A 332 -16.64 -2.75 13.29
CA ALA A 332 -17.26 -3.59 14.32
C ALA A 332 -18.08 -4.75 13.72
N LEU A 333 -18.85 -4.49 12.65
CA LEU A 333 -19.60 -5.53 11.93
C LEU A 333 -18.68 -6.54 11.24
N LEU A 334 -17.57 -6.09 10.68
CA LEU A 334 -16.54 -6.97 10.11
C LEU A 334 -15.94 -7.87 11.20
N MET A 335 -15.61 -7.31 12.36
CA MET A 335 -15.10 -8.09 13.48
C MET A 335 -16.12 -9.10 14.03
N LEU A 336 -17.38 -8.69 14.17
CA LEU A 336 -18.46 -9.61 14.57
C LEU A 336 -18.62 -10.76 13.56
N SER A 337 -18.56 -10.43 12.26
CA SER A 337 -18.59 -11.45 11.19
C SER A 337 -17.42 -12.42 11.28
N ALA A 338 -16.21 -11.92 11.65
CA ALA A 338 -15.05 -12.77 11.90
C ALA A 338 -15.26 -13.68 13.11
N GLY A 339 -15.92 -13.19 14.17
CA GLY A 339 -16.32 -13.98 15.34
C GLY A 339 -17.25 -15.12 14.96
N VAL A 340 -18.37 -14.81 14.29
CA VAL A 340 -19.35 -15.80 13.81
C VAL A 340 -18.68 -16.85 12.91
N LEU A 341 -17.85 -16.44 11.95
CA LEU A 341 -17.14 -17.36 11.08
C LEU A 341 -16.12 -18.22 11.85
N THR A 342 -15.46 -17.67 12.87
CA THR A 342 -14.52 -18.42 13.69
C THR A 342 -15.27 -19.49 14.51
N ALA A 343 -16.39 -19.14 15.11
CA ALA A 343 -17.24 -20.10 15.84
C ALA A 343 -17.76 -21.19 14.90
N ALA A 344 -18.35 -20.83 13.76
CA ALA A 344 -18.88 -21.78 12.77
C ALA A 344 -17.81 -22.71 12.18
N ARG A 345 -16.53 -22.31 12.20
CA ARG A 345 -15.40 -23.10 11.67
C ARG A 345 -14.63 -23.84 12.75
N THR A 346 -14.93 -23.61 14.04
CA THR A 346 -14.28 -24.27 15.16
C THR A 346 -14.96 -25.62 15.42
N PRO A 347 -14.21 -26.74 15.44
CA PRO A 347 -14.79 -28.02 15.76
C PRO A 347 -15.30 -28.03 17.20
N VAL A 348 -16.52 -28.49 17.38
CA VAL A 348 -17.18 -28.64 18.70
C VAL A 348 -16.99 -30.06 19.19
N ALA A 349 -16.57 -30.25 20.45
CA ALA A 349 -16.55 -31.55 21.06
C ALA A 349 -17.96 -31.92 21.56
N PRO A 350 -18.31 -33.21 21.55
CA PRO A 350 -19.61 -33.65 22.07
C PRO A 350 -19.86 -33.16 23.51
N GLY A 351 -20.96 -32.45 23.73
CA GLY A 351 -21.33 -31.88 25.02
C GLY A 351 -20.84 -30.47 25.34
N GLU A 352 -20.04 -29.85 24.45
CA GLU A 352 -19.51 -28.50 24.65
C GLU A 352 -20.31 -27.38 23.95
N GLU A 353 -21.37 -27.68 23.21
CA GLU A 353 -22.10 -26.76 22.33
C GLU A 353 -22.63 -25.48 23.01
N ARG A 354 -22.73 -25.47 24.33
CA ARG A 354 -23.21 -24.34 25.15
C ARG A 354 -22.30 -23.96 26.29
N SER A 355 -21.01 -24.37 26.28
CA SER A 355 -20.12 -24.08 27.39
C SER A 355 -19.33 -22.79 27.18
N TRP A 356 -19.11 -22.03 28.24
CA TRP A 356 -18.23 -20.87 28.29
C TRP A 356 -16.80 -21.20 27.82
N THR A 357 -16.41 -22.48 27.87
CA THR A 357 -15.13 -22.98 27.36
C THR A 357 -15.05 -22.91 25.86
N PHE A 358 -16.14 -23.12 25.10
CA PHE A 358 -16.17 -22.95 23.65
C PHE A 358 -16.01 -21.49 23.28
N ALA A 359 -16.77 -20.57 23.88
CA ALA A 359 -16.67 -19.15 23.70
C ALA A 359 -15.24 -18.63 24.02
N GLY A 360 -14.66 -19.08 25.15
CA GLY A 360 -13.29 -18.74 25.52
C GLY A 360 -12.25 -19.22 24.51
N ARG A 361 -12.41 -20.41 23.93
CA ARG A 361 -11.52 -20.89 22.86
C ARG A 361 -11.62 -20.05 21.58
N CYS A 362 -12.82 -19.67 21.17
CA CYS A 362 -13.03 -18.79 20.03
C CYS A 362 -12.44 -17.41 20.30
N ALA A 363 -12.65 -16.85 21.49
CA ALA A 363 -12.07 -15.59 21.93
C ALA A 363 -10.53 -15.58 21.85
N VAL A 364 -9.88 -16.59 22.43
CA VAL A 364 -8.42 -16.70 22.43
C VAL A 364 -7.88 -16.84 20.98
N ARG A 365 -8.50 -17.71 20.18
CA ARG A 365 -8.04 -17.96 18.80
C ARG A 365 -8.16 -16.71 17.93
N LEU A 366 -9.32 -16.05 17.95
CA LEU A 366 -9.54 -14.86 17.16
C LEU A 366 -8.75 -13.68 17.74
N GLY A 367 -8.68 -13.54 19.06
CA GLY A 367 -7.89 -12.49 19.72
C GLY A 367 -6.41 -12.54 19.32
N LEU A 368 -5.78 -13.73 19.37
CA LEU A 368 -4.39 -13.89 18.96
C LEU A 368 -4.19 -13.62 17.47
N ALA A 369 -5.09 -14.11 16.63
CA ALA A 369 -5.00 -13.90 15.19
C ALA A 369 -5.16 -12.42 14.81
N THR A 370 -6.08 -11.70 15.47
CA THR A 370 -6.31 -10.27 15.22
C THR A 370 -5.22 -9.40 15.83
N ALA A 371 -4.67 -9.80 16.99
CA ALA A 371 -3.51 -9.15 17.59
C ALA A 371 -2.29 -9.10 16.66
N VAL A 372 -2.15 -10.09 15.78
CA VAL A 372 -1.10 -10.09 14.74
C VAL A 372 -1.57 -9.38 13.47
N ALA A 373 -2.82 -9.60 13.04
CA ALA A 373 -3.32 -9.09 11.78
C ALA A 373 -3.43 -7.55 11.75
N LEU A 374 -3.85 -6.90 12.85
CA LEU A 374 -3.98 -5.45 12.90
C LEU A 374 -2.63 -4.70 12.78
N PRO A 375 -1.59 -5.03 13.55
CA PRO A 375 -0.28 -4.43 13.33
C PRO A 375 0.29 -4.68 11.93
N VAL A 376 0.11 -5.89 11.38
CA VAL A 376 0.56 -6.20 10.02
C VAL A 376 -0.19 -5.35 8.99
N SER A 377 -1.51 -5.15 9.14
CA SER A 377 -2.27 -4.29 8.24
C SER A 377 -1.81 -2.83 8.34
N ALA A 378 -1.54 -2.34 9.55
CA ALA A 378 -1.00 -1.02 9.78
C ALA A 378 0.36 -0.83 9.09
N TRP A 379 1.29 -1.76 9.29
CA TRP A 379 2.61 -1.72 8.65
C TRP A 379 2.54 -1.76 7.12
N LEU A 380 1.66 -2.57 6.54
CA LEU A 380 1.51 -2.67 5.08
C LEU A 380 0.92 -1.42 4.43
N THR A 381 0.32 -0.52 5.20
CA THR A 381 -0.32 0.72 4.73
C THR A 381 0.40 1.98 5.19
N GLU A 382 1.60 1.86 5.73
CA GLU A 382 2.45 3.00 5.97
C GLU A 382 2.73 3.72 4.65
N VAL A 383 2.70 5.05 4.71
CA VAL A 383 2.98 5.93 3.59
C VAL A 383 4.07 6.89 4.02
N SER A 384 5.13 6.96 3.25
CA SER A 384 6.18 7.96 3.40
C SER A 384 6.50 8.55 2.04
N VAL A 385 6.42 9.85 1.96
CA VAL A 385 6.80 10.63 0.79
C VAL A 385 7.76 11.70 1.26
N ASP A 386 9.01 11.59 0.90
CA ASP A 386 10.04 12.57 1.22
C ASP A 386 10.60 13.17 -0.07
N ALA A 387 10.64 14.50 -0.14
CA ALA A 387 11.30 15.24 -1.18
C ALA A 387 12.26 16.25 -0.55
N SER A 388 13.54 16.14 -0.83
CA SER A 388 14.54 17.08 -0.36
C SER A 388 15.48 17.52 -1.47
N LEU A 389 15.87 18.78 -1.43
CA LEU A 389 16.90 19.36 -2.28
C LEU A 389 18.02 19.87 -1.40
N SER A 390 19.19 19.30 -1.51
CA SER A 390 20.40 19.85 -0.88
C SER A 390 21.33 20.44 -1.91
N VAL A 391 21.80 21.66 -1.66
CA VAL A 391 22.76 22.39 -2.50
C VAL A 391 24.04 22.57 -1.71
N LEU A 392 25.16 22.06 -2.22
CA LEU A 392 26.48 22.13 -1.58
C LEU A 392 26.52 21.55 -0.16
N GLY A 393 25.64 20.56 0.13
CA GLY A 393 25.58 19.92 1.46
C GLY A 393 24.74 20.67 2.50
N VAL A 394 24.02 21.71 2.08
CA VAL A 394 23.03 22.42 2.90
C VAL A 394 21.64 22.09 2.36
N ASP A 395 20.75 21.65 3.22
CA ASP A 395 19.36 21.35 2.86
C ASP A 395 18.64 22.67 2.54
N ALA A 396 18.41 22.93 1.26
CA ALA A 396 17.76 24.15 0.76
C ALA A 396 16.22 24.02 0.76
N PHE A 397 15.73 22.79 0.63
CA PHE A 397 14.30 22.48 0.59
C PHE A 397 14.07 21.09 1.15
N GLY A 398 13.03 20.93 1.97
CA GLY A 398 12.58 19.65 2.47
C GLY A 398 11.06 19.66 2.61
N ALA A 399 10.40 18.67 2.01
CA ALA A 399 8.98 18.45 2.13
C ALA A 399 8.74 16.96 2.35
N GLY A 400 7.89 16.61 3.30
CA GLY A 400 7.60 15.24 3.64
C GLY A 400 6.15 15.04 4.04
N LEU A 401 5.62 13.87 3.73
CA LEU A 401 4.34 13.37 4.20
C LEU A 401 4.57 11.97 4.75
N ASP A 402 4.40 11.83 6.05
CA ASP A 402 4.48 10.55 6.75
C ASP A 402 3.12 10.19 7.35
N LEU A 403 2.69 8.95 7.14
CA LEU A 403 1.55 8.37 7.83
C LEU A 403 1.96 6.97 8.32
N ARG A 404 2.03 6.79 9.63
CA ARG A 404 2.48 5.55 10.25
C ARG A 404 1.46 5.00 11.22
N GLY A 405 1.25 3.69 11.16
CA GLY A 405 0.46 2.97 12.15
C GLY A 405 1.35 2.46 13.28
N PRO A 406 1.16 2.93 14.54
CA PRO A 406 2.00 2.47 15.65
C PRO A 406 1.73 0.99 15.96
N LEU A 407 2.65 0.12 15.59
CA LEU A 407 2.53 -1.34 15.67
C LEU A 407 2.22 -1.83 17.10
N ALA A 408 2.87 -1.22 18.11
CA ALA A 408 2.70 -1.59 19.50
C ALA A 408 1.28 -1.28 20.02
N THR A 409 0.72 -0.14 19.62
CA THR A 409 -0.64 0.26 20.04
C THR A 409 -1.74 -0.47 19.31
N ALA A 410 -1.47 -1.08 18.14
CA ALA A 410 -2.42 -1.89 17.41
C ALA A 410 -2.59 -3.31 17.99
N LEU A 411 -1.59 -3.83 18.72
CA LEU A 411 -1.61 -5.18 19.31
C LEU A 411 -2.76 -5.36 20.29
N LEU A 412 -2.89 -4.46 21.26
CA LEU A 412 -3.87 -4.58 22.34
C LEU A 412 -5.32 -4.41 21.83
N PRO A 413 -5.68 -3.38 21.07
CA PRO A 413 -6.99 -3.30 20.43
C PRO A 413 -7.29 -4.52 19.56
N GLY A 414 -6.33 -5.02 18.80
CA GLY A 414 -6.49 -6.23 18.01
C GLY A 414 -6.84 -7.44 18.86
N ALA A 415 -6.14 -7.66 19.98
CA ALA A 415 -6.44 -8.72 20.91
C ALA A 415 -7.85 -8.57 21.52
N LEU A 416 -8.21 -7.36 21.97
CA LEU A 416 -9.49 -7.08 22.63
C LEU A 416 -10.68 -7.25 21.69
N TRP A 417 -10.62 -6.62 20.50
CA TRP A 417 -11.66 -6.74 19.49
C TRP A 417 -11.83 -8.18 19.01
N GLY A 418 -10.71 -8.88 18.75
CA GLY A 418 -10.73 -10.27 18.34
C GLY A 418 -11.29 -11.19 19.43
N ALA A 419 -10.89 -11.00 20.69
CA ALA A 419 -11.39 -11.77 21.81
C ALA A 419 -12.87 -11.49 22.05
N GLY A 420 -13.31 -10.25 22.05
CA GLY A 420 -14.70 -9.86 22.19
C GLY A 420 -15.58 -10.43 21.09
N ALA A 421 -15.18 -10.25 19.82
CA ALA A 421 -15.91 -10.80 18.68
C ALA A 421 -15.94 -12.33 18.69
N GLY A 422 -14.84 -12.99 19.07
CA GLY A 422 -14.78 -14.44 19.18
C GLY A 422 -15.59 -15.03 20.35
N ALA A 423 -15.82 -14.24 21.40
CA ALA A 423 -16.65 -14.66 22.53
C ALA A 423 -18.16 -14.54 22.23
N VAL A 424 -18.55 -13.53 21.45
CA VAL A 424 -19.96 -13.21 21.13
C VAL A 424 -20.46 -14.00 19.91
N GLY A 425 -19.61 -14.22 18.90
CA GLY A 425 -19.96 -14.95 17.67
C GLY A 425 -20.02 -16.44 17.87
#